data_f0c8951de302ba7b5a3ec62e8dad48cb
#
_entry.id   f0c8951de302ba7b5a3ec62e8dad48cb
#
_cell.length_a   1.000
_cell.length_b   1.000
_cell.length_c   1.000
_cell.angle_alpha   90.00
_cell.angle_beta   90.00
_cell.angle_gamma   90.00
#
_symmetry.space_group_name_H-M   'P 1'
#
loop_
_entity.id
_entity.type
_entity.pdbx_description
1 polymer ?
#
loop_
_entity_poly.entity_id
_entity_poly.type
_entity_poly.pdbx_seq_one_letter_code
_entity_poly.pdbx_strand_id
1 'polypeptide(L)'
;MCGIAGFAKQSNAQTPEQLEVIRQITKNLLIESEIRGTHSTGIAIIDECKNPLIFKSLKKSSNFVKSKDWKRKIVPEISLESSVVLGHTRFATHGSKSLRNAHPFNCGSIIGTHNGMIFNHEDISVNKKRVYEVDSEAVFALFDANNNLQECLDEIYGDYALAWTRDNKNTLHLLREDGRPCHYVYWSEARVLFYASTKEILESAIEDACIEEDDGKGTAYIYDELWSLYSEEIHTLDVDKLYTFNTHKFTDKELVYEEKSYVTNSLEANYIMEHNYNNFNYDSFGYSQYYKEDWEKTDCDSCSKKIDYEDIIYNEDKKSYICYDCEYKVNSELDIQESM
;
A
#
# COMPACT_ATOMS: atom_id res chain seq x y z
N MET A 1 5.59 1.26 -10.85
CA MET A 1 5.97 0.53 -9.61
C MET A 1 4.96 0.86 -8.54
N CYS A 2 4.63 -0.07 -7.64
CA CYS A 2 3.71 0.19 -6.53
C CYS A 2 4.36 1.03 -5.42
N GLY A 3 3.55 1.66 -4.55
CA GLY A 3 4.00 2.31 -3.34
C GLY A 3 3.39 1.64 -2.11
N ILE A 4 4.21 1.30 -1.11
CA ILE A 4 3.76 0.94 0.23
C ILE A 4 4.08 2.08 1.17
N ALA A 5 3.16 2.39 2.08
CA ALA A 5 3.34 3.41 3.11
C ALA A 5 2.35 3.18 4.26
N GLY A 6 2.65 3.68 5.42
CA GLY A 6 1.76 3.57 6.57
C GLY A 6 2.45 3.90 7.87
N PHE A 7 1.88 3.40 8.96
CA PHE A 7 2.44 3.59 10.29
C PHE A 7 2.20 2.38 11.22
N ALA A 8 2.99 2.33 12.28
CA ALA A 8 2.71 1.56 13.49
C ALA A 8 2.82 2.48 14.70
N LYS A 9 1.87 2.43 15.64
CA LYS A 9 1.87 3.28 16.84
C LYS A 9 1.42 2.53 18.08
N GLN A 10 1.88 2.94 19.24
CA GLN A 10 1.32 2.49 20.51
C GLN A 10 -0.11 3.03 20.65
N SER A 11 -1.08 2.15 20.85
CA SER A 11 -2.47 2.55 21.05
C SER A 11 -2.63 3.40 22.32
N ASN A 12 -3.49 4.41 22.25
CA ASN A 12 -3.84 5.30 23.36
C ASN A 12 -2.65 6.08 23.98
N ALA A 13 -1.55 6.27 23.22
CA ALA A 13 -0.37 6.97 23.72
C ALA A 13 -0.26 8.42 23.21
N GLN A 14 -1.08 8.83 22.25
CA GLN A 14 -1.02 10.13 21.58
C GLN A 14 -1.97 11.14 22.22
N THR A 15 -1.58 12.43 22.15
CA THR A 15 -2.50 13.54 22.36
C THR A 15 -3.49 13.69 21.20
N PRO A 16 -4.61 14.40 21.35
CA PRO A 16 -5.50 14.69 20.21
C PRO A 16 -4.81 15.43 19.06
N GLU A 17 -3.89 16.33 19.37
CA GLU A 17 -3.10 17.10 18.41
C GLU A 17 -2.15 16.18 17.64
N GLN A 18 -1.41 15.32 18.33
CA GLN A 18 -0.54 14.30 17.71
C GLN A 18 -1.35 13.34 16.80
N LEU A 19 -2.55 12.97 17.24
CA LEU A 19 -3.41 12.11 16.40
C LEU A 19 -3.82 12.81 15.10
N GLU A 20 -4.10 14.13 15.15
CA GLU A 20 -4.42 14.87 13.93
C GLU A 20 -3.22 14.97 12.98
N VAL A 21 -2.02 15.21 13.51
CA VAL A 21 -0.77 15.16 12.74
C VAL A 21 -0.59 13.76 12.09
N ILE A 22 -0.83 12.68 12.82
CA ILE A 22 -0.74 11.31 12.28
C ILE A 22 -1.73 11.10 11.13
N ARG A 23 -2.95 11.61 11.24
CA ARG A 23 -3.95 11.56 10.17
C ARG A 23 -3.49 12.32 8.93
N GLN A 24 -2.93 13.52 9.13
CA GLN A 24 -2.42 14.35 8.04
C GLN A 24 -1.23 13.70 7.34
N ILE A 25 -0.24 13.20 8.09
CA ILE A 25 0.90 12.46 7.53
C ILE A 25 0.41 11.21 6.79
N THR A 26 -0.54 10.46 7.35
CA THR A 26 -1.09 9.27 6.68
C THR A 26 -1.75 9.61 5.34
N LYS A 27 -2.50 10.70 5.28
CA LYS A 27 -3.08 11.23 4.04
C LYS A 27 -1.97 11.60 3.04
N ASN A 28 -0.95 12.33 3.48
CA ASN A 28 0.15 12.79 2.63
C ASN A 28 1.01 11.61 2.14
N LEU A 29 1.29 10.62 2.98
CA LEU A 29 1.98 9.38 2.58
C LEU A 29 1.30 8.69 1.40
N LEU A 30 -0.03 8.64 1.37
CA LEU A 30 -0.77 8.10 0.23
C LEU A 30 -0.67 9.01 -1.00
N ILE A 31 -0.74 10.33 -0.83
CA ILE A 31 -0.62 11.31 -1.92
C ILE A 31 0.77 11.21 -2.55
N GLU A 32 1.82 11.28 -1.74
CA GLU A 32 3.20 11.23 -2.22
C GLU A 32 3.57 9.86 -2.83
N SER A 33 2.94 8.78 -2.36
CA SER A 33 3.07 7.46 -2.97
C SER A 33 2.40 7.35 -4.35
N GLU A 34 1.58 8.33 -4.78
CA GLU A 34 0.91 8.32 -6.09
C GLU A 34 1.90 8.29 -7.25
N ILE A 35 3.07 8.89 -7.10
CA ILE A 35 4.15 8.84 -8.10
C ILE A 35 4.55 7.41 -8.47
N ARG A 36 4.28 6.44 -7.58
CA ARG A 36 4.58 5.03 -7.78
C ARG A 36 3.43 4.24 -8.39
N GLY A 37 2.19 4.71 -8.29
CA GLY A 37 1.04 4.02 -8.84
C GLY A 37 -0.26 4.79 -8.73
N THR A 38 -0.99 4.85 -9.85
CA THR A 38 -2.23 5.62 -9.98
C THR A 38 -3.47 4.75 -10.21
N HIS A 39 -3.30 3.41 -10.38
CA HIS A 39 -4.38 2.53 -10.81
C HIS A 39 -5.40 2.21 -9.69
N SER A 40 -4.94 2.15 -8.46
CA SER A 40 -5.81 2.02 -7.29
C SER A 40 -5.09 2.46 -6.02
N THR A 41 -5.86 2.84 -5.01
CA THR A 41 -5.38 3.15 -3.67
C THR A 41 -6.13 2.29 -2.67
N GLY A 42 -5.41 1.77 -1.68
CA GLY A 42 -6.05 1.02 -0.61
C GLY A 42 -5.38 1.23 0.72
N ILE A 43 -6.11 0.97 1.77
CA ILE A 43 -5.68 1.13 3.15
C ILE A 43 -6.28 0.03 4.03
N ALA A 44 -5.48 -0.52 4.93
CA ALA A 44 -5.96 -1.33 6.05
C ALA A 44 -5.64 -0.61 7.36
N ILE A 45 -6.60 -0.58 8.26
CA ILE A 45 -6.44 -0.03 9.61
C ILE A 45 -6.71 -1.15 10.60
N ILE A 46 -5.71 -1.45 11.42
CA ILE A 46 -5.72 -2.49 12.42
C ILE A 46 -5.93 -1.84 13.80
N ASP A 47 -6.90 -2.37 14.50
CA ASP A 47 -7.27 -1.98 15.86
C ASP A 47 -7.26 -3.25 16.73
N GLU A 48 -6.76 -3.15 17.95
CA GLU A 48 -6.67 -4.30 18.85
C GLU A 48 -8.02 -4.92 19.23
N CYS A 49 -9.05 -4.09 19.25
CA CYS A 49 -10.35 -4.43 19.81
C CYS A 49 -11.42 -4.69 18.74
N LYS A 50 -11.12 -4.40 17.49
CA LYS A 50 -12.08 -4.49 16.38
C LYS A 50 -11.54 -5.36 15.23
N ASN A 51 -12.45 -5.77 14.35
CA ASN A 51 -12.05 -6.32 13.06
C ASN A 51 -11.35 -5.23 12.25
N PRO A 52 -10.27 -5.58 11.51
CA PRO A 52 -9.55 -4.63 10.68
C PRO A 52 -10.46 -4.01 9.62
N LEU A 53 -10.38 -2.71 9.43
CA LEU A 53 -10.98 -2.05 8.29
C LEU A 53 -10.05 -2.18 7.10
N ILE A 54 -10.54 -2.76 6.00
CA ILE A 54 -9.84 -2.77 4.73
C ILE A 54 -10.69 -2.01 3.71
N PHE A 55 -10.13 -0.96 3.15
CA PHE A 55 -10.80 -0.15 2.14
C PHE A 55 -9.95 -0.05 0.88
N LYS A 56 -10.55 -0.29 -0.27
CA LYS A 56 -9.91 -0.24 -1.58
C LYS A 56 -10.70 0.66 -2.52
N SER A 57 -10.01 1.37 -3.42
CA SER A 57 -10.59 2.27 -4.40
C SER A 57 -9.81 2.20 -5.70
N LEU A 58 -10.49 2.21 -6.85
CA LEU A 58 -9.85 2.34 -8.16
C LEU A 58 -9.48 3.79 -8.50
N LYS A 59 -9.56 4.69 -7.54
CA LYS A 59 -9.09 6.07 -7.68
C LYS A 59 -7.61 6.17 -7.31
N LYS A 60 -6.92 7.06 -7.97
CA LYS A 60 -5.59 7.50 -7.52
C LYS A 60 -5.68 8.18 -6.16
N SER A 61 -4.61 8.16 -5.38
CA SER A 61 -4.63 8.58 -3.97
C SER A 61 -5.06 10.02 -3.78
N SER A 62 -4.61 10.96 -4.60
CA SER A 62 -5.01 12.37 -4.51
C SER A 62 -6.53 12.60 -4.69
N ASN A 63 -7.21 11.74 -5.46
CA ASN A 63 -8.67 11.76 -5.61
C ASN A 63 -9.36 10.98 -4.49
N PHE A 64 -8.76 9.86 -4.05
CA PHE A 64 -9.31 9.03 -2.98
C PHE A 64 -9.38 9.81 -1.65
N VAL A 65 -8.31 10.50 -1.25
CA VAL A 65 -8.27 11.25 0.03
C VAL A 65 -9.21 12.48 0.05
N LYS A 66 -9.66 12.95 -1.11
CA LYS A 66 -10.68 14.01 -1.22
C LYS A 66 -12.12 13.47 -1.16
N SER A 67 -12.30 12.15 -1.24
CA SER A 67 -13.60 11.51 -1.34
C SER A 67 -14.40 11.57 -0.03
N LYS A 68 -15.73 11.37 -0.14
CA LYS A 68 -16.60 11.23 1.03
C LYS A 68 -16.26 9.98 1.85
N ASP A 69 -15.80 8.90 1.20
CA ASP A 69 -15.40 7.67 1.87
C ASP A 69 -14.19 7.88 2.76
N TRP A 70 -13.16 8.59 2.28
CA TRP A 70 -12.01 8.97 3.09
C TRP A 70 -12.45 9.71 4.36
N LYS A 71 -13.21 10.78 4.20
CA LYS A 71 -13.64 11.63 5.31
C LYS A 71 -14.53 10.92 6.33
N ARG A 72 -15.41 10.02 5.86
CA ARG A 72 -16.47 9.43 6.71
C ARG A 72 -16.14 8.02 7.20
N LYS A 73 -15.32 7.26 6.47
CA LYS A 73 -15.03 5.86 6.78
C LYS A 73 -13.59 5.62 7.22
N ILE A 74 -12.63 6.40 6.68
CA ILE A 74 -11.20 6.17 6.93
C ILE A 74 -10.70 7.02 8.07
N VAL A 75 -10.85 8.34 7.98
CA VAL A 75 -10.33 9.28 8.99
C VAL A 75 -10.80 8.94 10.42
N PRO A 76 -12.08 8.61 10.68
CA PRO A 76 -12.53 8.24 12.02
C PRO A 76 -11.88 6.97 12.59
N GLU A 77 -11.50 6.02 11.72
CA GLU A 77 -10.87 4.76 12.15
C GLU A 77 -9.38 4.92 12.43
N ILE A 78 -8.72 5.97 11.90
CA ILE A 78 -7.41 6.39 12.39
C ILE A 78 -7.62 7.10 13.72
N SER A 79 -7.70 6.32 14.77
CA SER A 79 -8.11 6.72 16.12
C SER A 79 -7.00 6.44 17.14
N LEU A 80 -7.24 6.74 18.40
CA LEU A 80 -6.29 6.42 19.47
C LEU A 80 -6.09 4.91 19.61
N GLU A 81 -7.12 4.11 19.35
CA GLU A 81 -7.10 2.66 19.43
C GLU A 81 -6.41 1.98 18.25
N SER A 82 -6.36 2.64 17.08
CA SER A 82 -5.66 2.07 15.92
C SER A 82 -4.17 1.90 16.21
N SER A 83 -3.58 0.79 15.76
CA SER A 83 -2.19 0.42 16.05
C SER A 83 -1.31 0.32 14.80
N VAL A 84 -1.84 -0.22 13.70
CA VAL A 84 -1.10 -0.38 12.44
C VAL A 84 -1.95 0.08 11.27
N VAL A 85 -1.33 0.81 10.35
CA VAL A 85 -1.92 1.18 9.06
C VAL A 85 -1.03 0.68 7.93
N LEU A 86 -1.65 -0.03 6.98
CA LEU A 86 -1.02 -0.50 5.76
C LEU A 86 -1.66 0.21 4.57
N GLY A 87 -0.96 1.14 3.96
CA GLY A 87 -1.38 1.88 2.78
C GLY A 87 -0.68 1.39 1.50
N HIS A 88 -1.35 1.52 0.36
CA HIS A 88 -0.82 1.09 -0.93
C HIS A 88 -1.33 1.92 -2.09
N THR A 89 -0.44 2.24 -3.02
CA THR A 89 -0.77 2.80 -4.34
C THR A 89 -0.30 1.84 -5.42
N ARG A 90 -1.23 1.37 -6.26
CA ARG A 90 -0.97 0.28 -7.20
C ARG A 90 -0.61 0.81 -8.58
N PHE A 91 0.47 0.25 -9.14
CA PHE A 91 0.70 0.20 -10.57
C PHE A 91 0.53 -1.27 -10.99
N ALA A 92 -0.56 -1.59 -11.70
CA ALA A 92 -0.88 -2.97 -12.06
C ALA A 92 0.14 -3.51 -13.09
N THR A 93 0.91 -4.52 -12.69
CA THR A 93 1.81 -5.30 -13.52
C THR A 93 1.20 -6.67 -13.85
N HIS A 94 0.45 -7.25 -12.89
CA HIS A 94 -0.26 -8.51 -13.00
C HIS A 94 -1.72 -8.30 -12.60
N GLY A 95 -2.62 -9.03 -13.27
CA GLY A 95 -4.05 -9.02 -12.99
C GLY A 95 -4.78 -7.77 -13.46
N SER A 96 -6.09 -7.87 -13.54
CA SER A 96 -6.98 -6.78 -13.96
C SER A 96 -6.99 -5.61 -12.97
N LYS A 97 -7.40 -4.43 -13.45
CA LYS A 97 -7.62 -3.25 -12.60
C LYS A 97 -8.98 -3.38 -11.92
N SER A 98 -9.05 -4.19 -10.88
CA SER A 98 -10.25 -4.45 -10.09
C SER A 98 -10.00 -4.20 -8.61
N LEU A 99 -11.06 -3.98 -7.83
CA LEU A 99 -10.97 -3.86 -6.38
C LEU A 99 -10.44 -5.14 -5.73
N ARG A 100 -10.74 -6.32 -6.33
CA ARG A 100 -10.23 -7.60 -5.86
C ARG A 100 -8.71 -7.64 -5.88
N ASN A 101 -8.12 -7.11 -6.95
CA ASN A 101 -6.70 -7.12 -7.21
C ASN A 101 -5.94 -5.92 -6.60
N ALA A 102 -6.67 -4.99 -5.97
CA ALA A 102 -6.07 -3.91 -5.22
C ALA A 102 -5.58 -4.37 -3.85
N HIS A 103 -4.52 -3.76 -3.35
CA HIS A 103 -4.04 -3.96 -1.97
C HIS A 103 -4.85 -3.10 -0.97
N PRO A 104 -4.74 -3.38 0.35
CA PRO A 104 -4.07 -4.52 0.98
C PRO A 104 -4.80 -5.85 0.74
N PHE A 105 -4.06 -6.97 0.69
CA PHE A 105 -4.66 -8.31 0.66
C PHE A 105 -4.91 -8.81 2.09
N ASN A 106 -6.05 -9.50 2.25
CA ASN A 106 -6.41 -10.22 3.47
C ASN A 106 -6.44 -11.72 3.14
N CYS A 107 -5.43 -12.43 3.58
CA CYS A 107 -5.25 -13.86 3.37
C CYS A 107 -5.22 -14.56 4.73
N GLY A 108 -6.40 -14.97 5.21
CA GLY A 108 -6.53 -15.64 6.50
C GLY A 108 -6.06 -14.76 7.67
N SER A 109 -4.96 -15.14 8.31
CA SER A 109 -4.37 -14.40 9.41
C SER A 109 -3.50 -13.21 8.98
N ILE A 110 -3.17 -13.09 7.69
CA ILE A 110 -2.27 -12.08 7.14
C ILE A 110 -3.04 -10.96 6.47
N ILE A 111 -2.71 -9.72 6.81
CA ILE A 111 -3.07 -8.54 6.03
C ILE A 111 -1.77 -7.88 5.58
N GLY A 112 -1.61 -7.67 4.26
CA GLY A 112 -0.34 -7.19 3.75
C GLY A 112 -0.41 -6.37 2.47
N THR A 113 0.68 -5.63 2.24
CA THR A 113 0.94 -4.81 1.05
C THR A 113 2.32 -5.16 0.49
N HIS A 114 2.44 -5.12 -0.83
CA HIS A 114 3.63 -5.51 -1.57
C HIS A 114 3.96 -4.45 -2.61
N ASN A 115 5.23 -4.08 -2.67
CA ASN A 115 5.82 -3.31 -3.76
C ASN A 115 6.90 -4.16 -4.40
N GLY A 116 6.70 -4.58 -5.64
CA GLY A 116 7.65 -5.41 -6.37
C GLY A 116 6.98 -6.30 -7.40
N MET A 117 7.66 -7.39 -7.75
CA MET A 117 7.18 -8.40 -8.67
C MET A 117 7.71 -9.77 -8.26
N ILE A 118 6.83 -10.75 -8.09
CA ILE A 118 7.18 -12.15 -7.86
C ILE A 118 7.00 -12.91 -9.17
N PHE A 119 8.12 -13.39 -9.73
CA PHE A 119 8.17 -13.96 -11.07
C PHE A 119 7.55 -15.35 -11.16
N ASN A 120 7.59 -16.11 -10.06
CA ASN A 120 7.09 -17.49 -10.00
C ASN A 120 5.75 -17.62 -9.25
N HIS A 121 4.95 -16.56 -9.17
CA HIS A 121 3.69 -16.56 -8.39
C HIS A 121 2.68 -17.62 -8.87
N GLU A 122 2.70 -17.96 -10.16
CA GLU A 122 1.84 -19.00 -10.72
C GLU A 122 2.19 -20.39 -10.14
N ASP A 123 3.48 -20.68 -9.93
CA ASP A 123 3.94 -21.93 -9.34
C ASP A 123 3.52 -22.01 -7.86
N ILE A 124 3.62 -20.92 -7.11
CA ILE A 124 3.14 -20.82 -5.74
C ILE A 124 1.63 -21.13 -5.69
N SER A 125 0.86 -20.55 -6.59
CA SER A 125 -0.58 -20.73 -6.69
C SER A 125 -0.97 -22.17 -6.96
N VAL A 126 -0.29 -22.84 -7.88
CA VAL A 126 -0.52 -24.27 -8.23
C VAL A 126 -0.21 -25.15 -7.04
N ASN A 127 0.91 -24.96 -6.37
CA ASN A 127 1.32 -25.73 -5.19
C ASN A 127 0.28 -25.64 -4.06
N LYS A 128 -0.39 -24.51 -3.90
CA LYS A 128 -1.47 -24.31 -2.91
C LYS A 128 -2.87 -24.67 -3.45
N LYS A 129 -2.95 -25.29 -4.63
CA LYS A 129 -4.21 -25.70 -5.30
C LYS A 129 -5.18 -24.54 -5.56
N ARG A 130 -4.69 -23.33 -5.62
CA ARG A 130 -5.46 -22.12 -5.94
C ARG A 130 -4.65 -21.26 -6.90
N VAL A 131 -5.27 -20.82 -7.98
CA VAL A 131 -4.67 -19.84 -8.90
C VAL A 131 -4.99 -18.43 -8.41
N TYR A 132 -3.97 -17.62 -8.24
CA TYR A 132 -4.09 -16.19 -7.88
C TYR A 132 -3.82 -15.34 -9.12
N GLU A 133 -4.63 -14.34 -9.33
CA GLU A 133 -4.47 -13.41 -10.45
C GLU A 133 -3.32 -12.42 -10.20
N VAL A 134 -2.96 -12.20 -8.93
CA VAL A 134 -1.96 -11.23 -8.50
C VAL A 134 -0.90 -11.94 -7.65
N ASP A 135 0.36 -11.70 -7.97
CA ASP A 135 1.53 -12.22 -7.27
C ASP A 135 1.51 -11.94 -5.76
N SER A 136 1.12 -10.75 -5.39
CA SER A 136 1.03 -10.32 -3.98
C SER A 136 0.03 -11.16 -3.16
N GLU A 137 -1.11 -11.55 -3.75
CA GLU A 137 -2.08 -12.42 -3.07
C GLU A 137 -1.49 -13.81 -2.83
N ALA A 138 -0.72 -14.33 -3.80
CA ALA A 138 -0.04 -15.62 -3.68
C ALA A 138 0.96 -15.62 -2.51
N VAL A 139 1.78 -14.56 -2.39
CA VAL A 139 2.76 -14.42 -1.30
C VAL A 139 2.08 -14.40 0.08
N PHE A 140 1.06 -13.58 0.27
CA PHE A 140 0.39 -13.51 1.57
C PHE A 140 -0.42 -14.76 1.91
N ALA A 141 -0.94 -15.47 0.90
CA ALA A 141 -1.56 -16.76 1.12
C ALA A 141 -0.53 -17.85 1.47
N LEU A 142 0.68 -17.79 0.92
CA LEU A 142 1.80 -18.64 1.31
C LEU A 142 2.19 -18.39 2.77
N PHE A 143 2.33 -17.12 3.17
CA PHE A 143 2.63 -16.74 4.55
C PHE A 143 1.54 -17.19 5.53
N ASP A 144 0.26 -17.12 5.16
CA ASP A 144 -0.83 -17.63 5.99
C ASP A 144 -0.79 -19.14 6.16
N ALA A 145 -0.45 -19.86 5.09
CA ALA A 145 -0.41 -21.32 5.07
C ALA A 145 0.80 -21.93 5.81
N ASN A 146 1.90 -21.16 5.94
CA ASN A 146 3.14 -21.61 6.56
C ASN A 146 3.69 -20.58 7.53
N ASN A 147 3.90 -20.99 8.79
CA ASN A 147 4.44 -20.11 9.83
C ASN A 147 5.98 -19.98 9.78
N ASN A 148 6.66 -20.82 9.01
CA ASN A 148 8.10 -20.72 8.81
C ASN A 148 8.39 -19.76 7.66
N LEU A 149 8.74 -18.52 7.99
CA LEU A 149 9.00 -17.49 6.98
C LEU A 149 10.16 -17.84 6.06
N GLN A 150 11.23 -18.51 6.56
CA GLN A 150 12.33 -18.93 5.68
C GLN A 150 11.85 -19.90 4.59
N GLU A 151 11.05 -20.89 4.95
CA GLU A 151 10.48 -21.81 3.95
C GLU A 151 9.58 -21.08 2.94
N CYS A 152 8.86 -20.06 3.39
CA CYS A 152 8.07 -19.22 2.47
C CYS A 152 8.98 -18.42 1.51
N LEU A 153 10.06 -17.84 2.03
CA LEU A 153 11.00 -17.07 1.22
C LEU A 153 11.79 -17.95 0.25
N ASP A 154 12.08 -19.18 0.61
CA ASP A 154 12.72 -20.18 -0.27
C ASP A 154 11.82 -20.55 -1.48
N GLU A 155 10.49 -20.36 -1.37
CA GLU A 155 9.54 -20.57 -2.47
C GLU A 155 9.34 -19.32 -3.35
N ILE A 156 9.89 -18.16 -3.00
CA ILE A 156 9.62 -16.87 -3.68
C ILE A 156 10.84 -16.45 -4.50
N TYR A 157 10.61 -16.15 -5.78
CA TYR A 157 11.61 -15.57 -6.68
C TYR A 157 11.12 -14.23 -7.20
N GLY A 158 11.82 -13.15 -6.88
CA GLY A 158 11.43 -11.81 -7.32
C GLY A 158 12.11 -10.69 -6.54
N ASP A 159 11.75 -9.46 -6.86
CA ASP A 159 12.15 -8.28 -6.13
C ASP A 159 10.96 -7.71 -5.35
N TYR A 160 11.11 -7.47 -4.05
CA TYR A 160 9.99 -7.08 -3.21
C TYR A 160 10.36 -6.23 -2.00
N ALA A 161 9.40 -5.40 -1.60
CA ALA A 161 9.27 -4.85 -0.26
C ALA A 161 7.87 -5.19 0.26
N LEU A 162 7.82 -5.80 1.42
CA LEU A 162 6.61 -6.31 2.06
C LEU A 162 6.35 -5.58 3.36
N ALA A 163 5.08 -5.20 3.59
CA ALA A 163 4.60 -4.72 4.87
C ALA A 163 3.34 -5.49 5.24
N TRP A 164 3.33 -6.14 6.42
CA TRP A 164 2.18 -6.94 6.83
C TRP A 164 2.01 -7.02 8.35
N THR A 165 0.83 -7.47 8.76
CA THR A 165 0.51 -7.89 10.11
C THR A 165 -0.08 -9.29 10.11
N ARG A 166 0.04 -10.01 11.23
CA ARG A 166 -0.52 -11.35 11.40
C ARG A 166 -1.48 -11.37 12.58
N ASP A 167 -2.63 -12.05 12.43
CA ASP A 167 -3.65 -12.25 13.47
C ASP A 167 -4.22 -10.93 14.04
N ASN A 168 -4.22 -9.87 13.26
CA ASN A 168 -4.64 -8.51 13.69
C ASN A 168 -3.95 -8.05 14.97
N LYS A 169 -2.71 -8.50 15.20
CA LYS A 169 -1.92 -8.10 16.35
C LYS A 169 -1.26 -6.74 16.10
N ASN A 170 -0.91 -6.08 17.17
CA ASN A 170 -0.19 -4.81 17.21
C ASN A 170 1.27 -4.95 16.76
N THR A 171 1.47 -5.59 15.63
CA THR A 171 2.79 -5.89 15.11
C THR A 171 2.84 -5.60 13.64
N LEU A 172 3.73 -4.68 13.25
CA LEU A 172 4.10 -4.43 11.86
C LEU A 172 5.34 -5.24 11.55
N HIS A 173 5.30 -5.96 10.45
CA HIS A 173 6.45 -6.63 9.87
C HIS A 173 6.83 -5.91 8.59
N LEU A 174 8.12 -5.58 8.44
CA LEU A 174 8.72 -5.04 7.22
C LEU A 174 9.88 -5.92 6.80
N LEU A 175 9.90 -6.26 5.51
CA LEU A 175 10.98 -7.03 4.90
C LEU A 175 11.22 -6.51 3.49
N ARG A 176 12.47 -6.37 3.08
CA ARG A 176 12.79 -6.03 1.70
C ARG A 176 13.92 -6.87 1.14
N GLU A 177 13.90 -7.03 -0.16
CA GLU A 177 14.96 -7.51 -1.02
C GLU A 177 15.69 -6.31 -1.66
N ASP A 178 16.85 -6.49 -2.25
CA ASP A 178 17.75 -5.42 -2.74
C ASP A 178 17.08 -4.50 -3.79
N GLY A 179 16.27 -5.06 -4.68
CA GLY A 179 15.61 -4.31 -5.77
C GLY A 179 14.54 -3.31 -5.31
N ARG A 180 14.09 -3.35 -4.04
CA ARG A 180 12.96 -2.53 -3.57
C ARG A 180 13.28 -1.82 -2.26
N PRO A 181 13.42 -0.49 -2.27
CA PRO A 181 13.69 0.26 -1.05
C PRO A 181 12.46 0.31 -0.13
N CYS A 182 12.73 0.39 1.17
CA CYS A 182 11.77 0.71 2.20
C CYS A 182 12.47 1.48 3.33
N HIS A 183 11.84 2.54 3.79
CA HIS A 183 12.40 3.47 4.78
C HIS A 183 11.39 3.66 5.91
N TYR A 184 11.89 4.03 7.09
CA TYR A 184 11.07 4.37 8.23
C TYR A 184 11.67 5.54 9.03
N VAL A 185 10.81 6.21 9.77
CA VAL A 185 11.16 7.23 10.77
C VAL A 185 10.34 6.98 12.04
N TYR A 186 10.94 7.17 13.20
CA TYR A 186 10.28 6.98 14.48
C TYR A 186 10.10 8.32 15.20
N TRP A 187 8.85 8.75 15.35
CA TRP A 187 8.48 9.89 16.17
C TRP A 187 8.34 9.44 17.62
N SER A 188 9.40 9.62 18.39
CA SER A 188 9.54 9.08 19.74
C SER A 188 8.49 9.63 20.72
N GLU A 189 8.23 10.94 20.70
CA GLU A 189 7.26 11.59 21.58
C GLU A 189 5.83 11.06 21.39
N ALA A 190 5.44 10.82 20.13
CA ALA A 190 4.13 10.28 19.79
C ALA A 190 4.10 8.74 19.77
N ARG A 191 5.24 8.08 19.94
CA ARG A 191 5.40 6.62 19.86
C ARG A 191 4.82 6.04 18.58
N VAL A 192 5.19 6.65 17.45
CA VAL A 192 4.72 6.30 16.11
C VAL A 192 5.91 6.09 15.19
N LEU A 193 5.89 4.99 14.46
CA LEU A 193 6.78 4.73 13.34
C LEU A 193 6.00 4.94 12.06
N PHE A 194 6.48 5.81 11.16
CA PHE A 194 6.01 5.92 9.78
C PHE A 194 6.95 5.16 8.86
N TYR A 195 6.43 4.56 7.79
CA TYR A 195 7.24 3.91 6.77
C TYR A 195 6.72 4.21 5.36
N ALA A 196 7.62 4.20 4.38
CA ALA A 196 7.29 4.34 2.97
C ALA A 196 8.32 3.65 2.06
N SER A 197 7.94 3.48 0.80
CA SER A 197 8.81 2.89 -0.23
C SER A 197 10.07 3.69 -0.48
N THR A 198 10.05 5.02 -0.35
CA THR A 198 11.25 5.85 -0.53
C THR A 198 11.35 6.92 0.56
N LYS A 199 12.58 7.41 0.74
CA LYS A 199 12.88 8.47 1.70
C LYS A 199 12.14 9.76 1.35
N GLU A 200 12.12 10.11 0.07
CA GLU A 200 11.48 11.32 -0.43
C GLU A 200 9.97 11.33 -0.13
N ILE A 201 9.30 10.16 -0.20
CA ILE A 201 7.87 10.06 0.17
C ILE A 201 7.67 10.37 1.65
N LEU A 202 8.58 9.91 2.54
CA LEU A 202 8.51 10.21 3.97
C LEU A 202 8.77 11.70 4.22
N GLU A 203 9.84 12.24 3.64
CA GLU A 203 10.22 13.65 3.78
C GLU A 203 9.09 14.57 3.33
N SER A 204 8.61 14.40 2.09
CA SER A 204 7.51 15.24 1.55
C SER A 204 6.22 15.09 2.35
N ALA A 205 5.86 13.89 2.78
CA ALA A 205 4.64 13.67 3.55
C ALA A 205 4.69 14.36 4.93
N ILE A 206 5.86 14.43 5.56
CA ILE A 206 6.08 15.13 6.83
C ILE A 206 6.10 16.64 6.59
N GLU A 207 6.83 17.11 5.57
CA GLU A 207 6.90 18.53 5.20
C GLU A 207 5.51 19.09 4.87
N ASP A 208 4.72 18.41 4.06
CA ASP A 208 3.37 18.80 3.68
C ASP A 208 2.37 18.77 4.85
N ALA A 209 2.67 18.04 5.92
CA ALA A 209 1.86 18.09 7.13
C ALA A 209 2.00 19.41 7.90
N CYS A 210 3.07 20.17 7.62
CA CYS A 210 3.35 21.48 8.24
C CYS A 210 2.77 22.64 7.46
N ILE A 211 2.34 22.43 6.19
CA ILE A 211 1.79 23.50 5.36
C ILE A 211 0.35 23.76 5.80
N GLU A 212 0.12 24.98 6.29
CA GLU A 212 -1.18 25.48 6.70
C GLU A 212 -2.18 25.49 5.53
N GLU A 213 -3.33 24.81 5.68
CA GLU A 213 -4.54 25.37 5.07
C GLU A 213 -4.97 26.53 5.98
N ASP A 214 -4.75 27.76 5.55
CA ASP A 214 -5.18 28.98 6.25
C ASP A 214 -6.71 29.04 6.32
N ASP A 215 -7.29 28.47 7.39
CA ASP A 215 -8.72 28.58 7.69
C ASP A 215 -9.05 29.79 8.58
N GLY A 216 -8.08 30.65 8.81
CA GLY A 216 -8.21 31.87 9.64
C GLY A 216 -8.35 31.58 11.14
N LYS A 217 -8.09 30.36 11.62
CA LYS A 217 -8.26 29.96 13.03
C LYS A 217 -6.99 29.55 13.77
N GLY A 218 -5.83 29.86 13.22
CA GLY A 218 -4.56 29.77 13.94
C GLY A 218 -4.03 28.34 14.10
N THR A 219 -3.25 27.92 13.16
CA THR A 219 -2.51 26.65 13.09
C THR A 219 -1.22 26.63 13.91
N ALA A 220 -1.03 27.54 14.85
CA ALA A 220 0.19 27.65 15.66
C ALA A 220 0.53 26.39 16.48
N TYR A 221 -0.43 25.49 16.71
CA TYR A 221 -0.22 24.29 17.52
C TYR A 221 0.42 23.11 16.76
N ILE A 222 0.33 23.08 15.44
CA ILE A 222 0.88 21.95 14.64
C ILE A 222 2.41 22.04 14.57
N TYR A 223 2.99 23.22 14.58
CA TYR A 223 4.44 23.42 14.46
C TYR A 223 5.25 22.83 15.62
N ASP A 224 4.80 23.03 16.86
CA ASP A 224 5.55 22.57 18.04
C ASP A 224 5.58 21.02 18.10
N GLU A 225 4.46 20.36 17.79
CA GLU A 225 4.36 18.89 17.77
C GLU A 225 5.17 18.26 16.63
N LEU A 226 5.28 18.92 15.48
CA LEU A 226 6.03 18.40 14.33
C LEU A 226 7.53 18.63 14.42
N TRP A 227 7.97 19.62 15.18
CA TRP A 227 9.41 19.93 15.30
C TRP A 227 10.20 18.74 15.84
N SER A 228 9.65 17.97 16.76
CA SER A 228 10.29 16.77 17.29
C SER A 228 10.44 15.68 16.21
N LEU A 229 9.44 15.49 15.34
CA LEU A 229 9.52 14.56 14.22
C LEU A 229 10.54 14.98 13.17
N TYR A 230 10.67 16.29 12.89
CA TYR A 230 11.67 16.80 11.93
C TYR A 230 13.11 16.51 12.33
N SER A 231 13.37 16.41 13.63
CA SER A 231 14.71 16.10 14.16
C SER A 231 15.05 14.62 14.11
N GLU A 232 14.07 13.75 13.82
CA GLU A 232 14.27 12.29 13.79
C GLU A 232 14.92 11.84 12.46
N GLU A 233 15.80 10.87 12.56
CA GLU A 233 16.51 10.32 11.40
C GLU A 233 15.62 9.35 10.63
N ILE A 234 15.61 9.47 9.29
CA ILE A 234 14.99 8.49 8.40
C ILE A 234 15.98 7.36 8.14
N HIS A 235 15.61 6.17 8.54
CA HIS A 235 16.38 4.96 8.38
C HIS A 235 15.97 4.17 7.14
N THR A 236 16.94 3.52 6.51
CA THR A 236 16.69 2.54 5.44
C THR A 236 16.71 1.15 6.03
N LEU A 237 15.71 0.31 5.69
CA LEU A 237 15.77 -1.10 6.07
C LEU A 237 16.93 -1.80 5.38
N ASP A 238 17.62 -2.64 6.09
CA ASP A 238 18.64 -3.52 5.50
C ASP A 238 17.99 -4.59 4.62
N VAL A 239 18.72 -5.04 3.62
CA VAL A 239 18.33 -6.14 2.74
C VAL A 239 18.28 -7.44 3.52
N ASP A 240 17.35 -8.32 3.18
CA ASP A 240 17.24 -9.66 3.75
C ASP A 240 17.06 -9.71 5.27
N LYS A 241 16.56 -8.61 5.84
CA LYS A 241 16.24 -8.52 7.25
C LYS A 241 14.76 -8.27 7.47
N LEU A 242 14.15 -9.12 8.28
CA LEU A 242 12.82 -8.90 8.83
C LEU A 242 12.92 -7.97 10.02
N TYR A 243 12.23 -6.85 9.95
CA TYR A 243 12.01 -5.94 11.06
C TYR A 243 10.61 -6.19 11.63
N THR A 244 10.55 -6.47 12.92
CA THR A 244 9.30 -6.73 13.64
C THR A 244 9.08 -5.67 14.70
N PHE A 245 8.12 -4.80 14.46
CA PHE A 245 7.76 -3.68 15.33
C PHE A 245 6.51 -4.02 16.14
N ASN A 246 6.68 -4.32 17.41
CA ASN A 246 5.58 -4.53 18.33
C ASN A 246 5.22 -3.20 18.99
N THR A 247 4.05 -2.65 18.67
CA THR A 247 3.63 -1.31 19.12
C THR A 247 3.50 -1.18 20.64
N HIS A 248 3.25 -2.27 21.38
CA HIS A 248 3.24 -2.26 22.84
C HIS A 248 4.62 -2.01 23.47
N LYS A 249 5.69 -2.24 22.71
CA LYS A 249 7.07 -2.01 23.17
C LYS A 249 7.60 -0.62 22.81
N PHE A 250 6.82 0.22 22.13
CA PHE A 250 7.24 1.58 21.75
C PHE A 250 7.33 2.47 22.98
N THR A 251 8.38 3.28 23.05
CA THR A 251 8.65 4.19 24.15
C THR A 251 8.86 5.61 23.65
N ASP A 252 8.83 6.58 24.57
CA ASP A 252 9.12 7.99 24.27
C ASP A 252 10.63 8.31 24.20
N LYS A 253 11.47 7.30 24.22
CA LYS A 253 12.94 7.43 24.18
C LYS A 253 13.55 6.76 22.99
N GLU A 254 13.13 5.53 22.70
CA GLU A 254 13.73 4.70 21.67
C GLU A 254 12.72 3.78 21.01
N LEU A 255 12.98 3.45 19.75
CA LEU A 255 12.27 2.43 19.01
C LEU A 255 12.82 1.06 19.37
N VAL A 256 11.97 0.19 19.90
CA VAL A 256 12.33 -1.20 20.18
C VAL A 256 11.73 -2.11 19.11
N TYR A 257 12.58 -2.86 18.43
CA TYR A 257 12.16 -3.83 17.40
C TYR A 257 13.00 -5.10 17.49
N GLU A 258 12.50 -6.15 16.86
CA GLU A 258 13.23 -7.41 16.67
C GLU A 258 13.69 -7.47 15.21
N GLU A 259 14.95 -7.80 15.00
CA GLU A 259 15.58 -7.97 13.70
C GLU A 259 16.00 -9.42 13.52
N LYS A 260 15.69 -10.00 12.36
CA LYS A 260 16.12 -11.35 12.02
C LYS A 260 16.54 -11.40 10.55
N SER A 261 17.75 -11.89 10.31
CA SER A 261 18.26 -12.10 8.96
C SER A 261 17.63 -13.35 8.33
N TYR A 262 17.38 -13.27 7.04
CA TYR A 262 16.86 -14.33 6.20
C TYR A 262 17.73 -14.47 4.96
N VAL A 263 17.67 -15.62 4.31
CA VAL A 263 18.23 -15.83 2.98
C VAL A 263 17.09 -15.62 1.98
N THR A 264 17.31 -14.75 0.99
CA THR A 264 16.34 -14.54 -0.10
C THR A 264 16.94 -15.01 -1.42
N ASN A 265 16.08 -15.30 -2.39
CA ASN A 265 16.49 -15.85 -3.68
C ASN A 265 16.74 -14.76 -4.73
N SER A 266 17.25 -13.60 -4.32
CA SER A 266 17.52 -12.46 -5.20
C SER A 266 18.51 -12.77 -6.34
N LEU A 267 19.54 -13.57 -6.06
CA LEU A 267 20.54 -13.95 -7.07
C LEU A 267 19.95 -14.88 -8.15
N GLU A 268 19.05 -15.78 -7.79
CA GLU A 268 18.35 -16.65 -8.75
C GLU A 268 17.31 -15.86 -9.55
N ALA A 269 16.67 -14.86 -8.96
CA ALA A 269 15.77 -13.96 -9.67
C ALA A 269 16.50 -13.21 -10.79
N ASN A 270 17.72 -12.72 -10.56
CA ASN A 270 18.57 -12.12 -11.57
C ASN A 270 18.96 -13.13 -12.68
N TYR A 271 19.28 -14.36 -12.30
CA TYR A 271 19.59 -15.43 -13.27
C TYR A 271 18.41 -15.78 -14.14
N ILE A 272 17.19 -15.89 -13.57
CA ILE A 272 15.96 -16.16 -14.32
C ILE A 272 15.62 -14.97 -15.23
N MET A 273 15.83 -13.75 -14.79
CA MET A 273 15.67 -12.56 -15.65
C MET A 273 16.63 -12.58 -16.82
N GLU A 274 17.92 -12.84 -16.60
CA GLU A 274 18.92 -12.89 -17.68
C GLU A 274 18.65 -14.00 -18.70
N HIS A 275 18.05 -15.14 -18.29
CA HIS A 275 17.89 -16.31 -19.17
C HIS A 275 16.48 -16.44 -19.79
N ASN A 276 15.44 -15.97 -19.12
CA ASN A 276 14.06 -16.02 -19.65
C ASN A 276 13.66 -14.77 -20.42
N TYR A 277 14.32 -13.63 -20.19
CA TYR A 277 13.98 -12.35 -20.80
C TYR A 277 14.79 -11.96 -22.04
N ASN A 278 15.68 -12.81 -22.55
CA ASN A 278 16.31 -12.59 -23.87
C ASN A 278 15.32 -12.49 -25.05
N ASN A 279 14.02 -12.64 -24.79
CA ASN A 279 12.93 -12.40 -25.73
C ASN A 279 12.11 -11.14 -25.46
N PHE A 280 12.41 -10.37 -24.41
CA PHE A 280 11.74 -9.12 -24.09
C PHE A 280 12.75 -7.98 -24.03
N ASN A 281 12.63 -7.01 -24.94
CA ASN A 281 13.44 -5.79 -24.89
C ASN A 281 13.00 -4.92 -23.70
N TYR A 282 13.76 -4.94 -22.62
CA TYR A 282 13.68 -3.95 -21.56
C TYR A 282 14.72 -2.85 -21.83
N ASP A 283 14.29 -1.58 -21.84
CA ASP A 283 15.22 -0.47 -21.75
C ASP A 283 15.79 -0.37 -20.31
N SER A 284 16.88 0.38 -20.14
CA SER A 284 17.65 0.49 -18.90
C SER A 284 16.87 1.05 -17.69
N PHE A 285 15.56 1.27 -17.81
CA PHE A 285 14.67 1.76 -16.74
C PHE A 285 13.52 0.79 -16.42
N GLY A 286 13.52 -0.42 -16.99
CA GLY A 286 12.49 -1.42 -16.71
C GLY A 286 11.12 -1.10 -17.32
N TYR A 287 11.05 -0.27 -18.32
CA TYR A 287 9.84 -0.01 -19.09
C TYR A 287 9.83 -0.86 -20.36
N SER A 288 8.87 -1.75 -20.51
CA SER A 288 8.62 -2.42 -21.77
C SER A 288 8.12 -1.38 -22.79
N GLN A 289 8.82 -1.26 -23.94
CA GLN A 289 8.42 -0.40 -25.07
C GLN A 289 7.05 -0.79 -25.68
N TYR A 290 6.49 -1.93 -25.28
CA TYR A 290 5.19 -2.43 -25.76
C TYR A 290 3.96 -1.66 -25.26
N TYR A 291 4.13 -0.73 -24.29
CA TYR A 291 2.99 0.00 -23.72
C TYR A 291 2.84 1.43 -24.20
N LYS A 292 3.61 1.88 -25.19
CA LYS A 292 3.63 3.32 -25.56
C LYS A 292 2.86 3.72 -26.81
N GLU A 293 2.43 2.80 -27.67
CA GLU A 293 1.91 3.21 -28.99
C GLU A 293 0.39 3.00 -29.24
N ASP A 294 -0.33 2.20 -28.44
CA ASP A 294 -1.74 1.87 -28.77
C ASP A 294 -2.81 2.23 -27.72
N TRP A 295 -2.47 2.89 -26.61
CA TRP A 295 -3.39 3.01 -25.48
C TRP A 295 -3.73 4.44 -25.04
N GLU A 296 -3.51 5.45 -25.87
CA GLU A 296 -3.80 6.82 -25.44
C GLU A 296 -5.29 7.12 -25.26
N LYS A 297 -6.18 6.46 -26.00
CA LYS A 297 -7.65 6.63 -25.86
C LYS A 297 -8.40 5.41 -26.37
N THR A 298 -9.38 4.94 -25.61
CA THR A 298 -10.38 3.97 -26.10
C THR A 298 -11.77 4.60 -26.11
N ASP A 299 -12.70 4.01 -26.84
CA ASP A 299 -14.07 4.48 -26.84
C ASP A 299 -14.88 3.79 -25.73
N CYS A 300 -15.73 4.52 -25.04
CA CYS A 300 -16.69 3.95 -24.09
C CYS A 300 -17.71 3.11 -24.83
N ASP A 301 -17.82 1.84 -24.52
CA ASP A 301 -18.77 0.91 -25.16
C ASP A 301 -20.24 1.30 -24.93
N SER A 302 -20.50 2.13 -23.93
CA SER A 302 -21.88 2.59 -23.61
C SER A 302 -22.27 3.90 -24.27
N CYS A 303 -21.36 4.88 -24.40
CA CYS A 303 -21.69 6.20 -24.93
C CYS A 303 -20.79 6.69 -26.05
N SER A 304 -19.83 5.87 -26.48
CA SER A 304 -18.86 6.17 -27.55
C SER A 304 -17.97 7.41 -27.33
N LYS A 305 -17.92 7.91 -26.08
CA LYS A 305 -17.02 8.99 -25.69
C LYS A 305 -15.60 8.43 -25.63
N LYS A 306 -14.62 9.14 -26.20
CA LYS A 306 -13.23 8.79 -26.01
C LYS A 306 -12.85 8.95 -24.54
N ILE A 307 -12.28 7.89 -23.96
CA ILE A 307 -11.89 7.81 -22.58
C ILE A 307 -10.38 7.80 -22.51
N ASP A 308 -9.82 8.72 -21.72
CA ASP A 308 -8.41 8.63 -21.37
C ASP A 308 -8.18 7.37 -20.51
N TYR A 309 -7.02 6.76 -20.65
CA TYR A 309 -6.69 5.50 -19.98
C TYR A 309 -6.94 5.53 -18.46
N GLU A 310 -6.85 6.70 -17.85
CA GLU A 310 -7.06 6.92 -16.41
C GLU A 310 -8.55 6.86 -16.00
N ASP A 311 -9.46 7.03 -16.97
CA ASP A 311 -10.91 7.11 -16.73
C ASP A 311 -11.69 5.87 -17.21
N ILE A 312 -10.96 4.80 -17.60
CA ILE A 312 -11.56 3.56 -18.09
C ILE A 312 -11.98 2.68 -16.93
N ILE A 313 -13.23 2.20 -16.97
CA ILE A 313 -13.77 1.18 -16.08
C ILE A 313 -14.12 -0.04 -16.91
N TYR A 314 -13.60 -1.20 -16.52
CA TYR A 314 -13.99 -2.47 -17.13
C TYR A 314 -15.19 -3.06 -16.38
N ASN A 315 -16.30 -3.22 -17.10
CA ASN A 315 -17.51 -3.88 -16.58
C ASN A 315 -17.41 -5.39 -16.87
N GLU A 316 -17.18 -6.20 -15.83
CA GLU A 316 -16.99 -7.66 -15.94
C GLU A 316 -18.25 -8.38 -16.45
N ASP A 317 -19.45 -7.94 -16.06
CA ASP A 317 -20.71 -8.58 -16.46
C ASP A 317 -20.98 -8.42 -17.96
N LYS A 318 -20.63 -7.27 -18.52
CA LYS A 318 -20.84 -6.94 -19.91
C LYS A 318 -19.59 -7.13 -20.77
N LYS A 319 -18.42 -7.46 -20.16
CA LYS A 319 -17.11 -7.53 -20.83
C LYS A 319 -16.82 -6.30 -21.70
N SER A 320 -17.08 -5.12 -21.15
CA SER A 320 -17.03 -3.84 -21.86
C SER A 320 -16.25 -2.78 -21.09
N TYR A 321 -15.64 -1.84 -21.82
CA TYR A 321 -14.96 -0.68 -21.25
C TYR A 321 -15.94 0.50 -21.20
N ILE A 322 -16.19 1.05 -20.03
CA ILE A 322 -17.12 2.15 -19.84
C ILE A 322 -16.46 3.35 -19.15
N CYS A 323 -16.95 4.56 -19.43
CA CYS A 323 -16.49 5.74 -18.72
C CYS A 323 -17.22 5.87 -17.36
N TYR A 324 -16.61 6.67 -16.50
CA TYR A 324 -17.13 6.90 -15.13
C TYR A 324 -18.58 7.38 -15.10
N ASP A 325 -18.95 8.25 -16.07
CA ASP A 325 -20.32 8.78 -16.17
C ASP A 325 -21.35 7.67 -16.50
N CYS A 326 -20.95 6.66 -17.27
CA CYS A 326 -21.80 5.53 -17.62
C CYS A 326 -21.92 4.52 -16.50
N GLU A 327 -20.85 4.29 -15.73
CA GLU A 327 -20.92 3.43 -14.53
C GLU A 327 -21.83 4.03 -13.47
N TYR A 328 -21.70 5.34 -13.22
CA TYR A 328 -22.55 6.03 -12.24
C TYR A 328 -24.04 5.93 -12.59
N LYS A 329 -24.39 6.00 -13.88
CA LYS A 329 -25.79 5.83 -14.33
C LYS A 329 -26.30 4.41 -14.10
N VAL A 330 -25.48 3.40 -14.39
CA VAL A 330 -25.86 1.99 -14.18
C VAL A 330 -26.08 1.71 -12.70
N ASN A 331 -25.21 2.18 -11.84
CA ASN A 331 -25.33 1.98 -10.38
C ASN A 331 -26.52 2.75 -9.78
N SER A 332 -26.83 3.96 -10.29
CA SER A 332 -27.99 4.73 -9.83
C SER A 332 -29.33 4.13 -10.26
N GLU A 333 -29.38 3.42 -11.38
CA GLU A 333 -30.58 2.69 -11.83
C GLU A 333 -30.82 1.40 -11.04
N LEU A 334 -29.73 0.72 -10.59
CA LEU A 334 -29.81 -0.45 -9.71
C LEU A 334 -30.30 -0.10 -8.30
N ASP A 335 -29.83 1.01 -7.74
CA ASP A 335 -30.25 1.49 -6.41
C ASP A 335 -31.75 1.88 -6.38
N ILE A 336 -32.31 2.29 -7.53
CA ILE A 336 -33.73 2.60 -7.66
C ILE A 336 -34.59 1.32 -7.75
N GLN A 337 -34.06 0.26 -8.39
CA GLN A 337 -34.78 -1.02 -8.49
C GLN A 337 -34.81 -1.82 -7.20
N GLU A 338 -33.79 -1.70 -6.35
CA GLU A 338 -33.76 -2.34 -5.01
C GLU A 338 -34.60 -1.58 -3.96
N SER A 339 -35.02 -0.36 -4.26
CA SER A 339 -35.83 0.49 -3.36
C SER A 339 -37.33 0.48 -3.70
N MET A 340 -37.77 -0.27 -4.72
CA MET A 340 -39.17 -0.51 -5.11
C MET A 340 -39.61 -1.94 -4.75
#